data_498826758f465030b8afceb53cc4eabc
#
_entry.id   498826758f465030b8afceb53cc4eabc
#
_cell.length_a   1.000
_cell.length_b   1.000
_cell.length_c   1.000
_cell.angle_alpha   90.00
_cell.angle_beta   90.00
_cell.angle_gamma   90.00
#
_symmetry.space_group_name_H-M   'P 1'
#
loop_
_entity.id
_entity.type
_entity.pdbx_description
1 polymer ?
#
loop_
_entity_poly.entity_id
_entity_poly.type
_entity_poly.pdbx_seq_one_letter_code
_entity_poly.pdbx_strand_id
1 'polypeptide(L)'
;MKPKLKRFETAKLFSCPFCQQALFLSENSLKCKNKHSFDLAKFGYVNLAPQVKQSKDYDKSNFQNRQLILEAGFYQPILKKLLEILSSLPQHGNLLDIGCGEGYYARNLQAQLPDKHIYAFDLSKESIQLAAKSDHSLTVNWFVGDLAHIPIQDASMDMILDIFSPANYQEFQRVLRKNGLLIKVIPSSQHLQEIRGIVAEQLTNTNYSNHKIIEHFEEAFTITNSYDVATTFSLRENEKAALLHMTPLLFNIDIEKIDWSPLTDITIAAKILVGQQI
;
A
#
# COMPACT_ATOMS: atom_id res chain seq x y z
N MET A 1 24.85 15.90 -3.72
CA MET A 1 24.65 14.46 -3.42
C MET A 1 23.74 13.85 -4.48
N LYS A 2 23.91 12.55 -4.82
CA LYS A 2 23.05 11.89 -5.81
C LYS A 2 21.60 11.81 -5.26
N PRO A 3 20.55 12.16 -6.05
CA PRO A 3 19.17 12.19 -5.57
C PRO A 3 18.73 10.91 -4.84
N LYS A 4 19.18 9.72 -5.32
CA LYS A 4 18.86 8.43 -4.70
C LYS A 4 19.36 8.25 -3.27
N LEU A 5 20.43 8.96 -2.87
CA LEU A 5 20.98 8.88 -1.52
C LEU A 5 20.20 9.76 -0.55
N LYS A 6 19.65 10.89 -1.03
CA LYS A 6 18.90 11.83 -0.21
C LYS A 6 17.75 11.15 0.54
N ARG A 7 17.05 10.22 -0.11
CA ARG A 7 15.94 9.46 0.50
C ARG A 7 16.37 8.67 1.74
N PHE A 8 17.61 8.17 1.77
CA PHE A 8 18.08 7.25 2.80
C PHE A 8 18.97 7.91 3.87
N GLU A 9 19.20 9.21 3.80
CA GLU A 9 20.01 9.92 4.82
C GLU A 9 19.37 9.85 6.21
N THR A 10 18.05 9.94 6.27
CA THR A 10 17.25 9.88 7.50
C THR A 10 16.69 8.48 7.77
N ALA A 11 16.93 7.51 6.88
CA ALA A 11 16.40 6.15 6.95
C ALA A 11 17.13 5.31 8.00
N LYS A 12 16.81 5.51 9.28
CA LYS A 12 17.50 4.86 10.42
C LYS A 12 16.75 3.63 10.96
N LEU A 13 15.56 3.33 10.45
CA LEU A 13 14.69 2.33 11.04
C LEU A 13 14.69 0.98 10.31
N PHE A 14 15.48 0.85 9.26
CA PHE A 14 15.62 -0.44 8.58
C PHE A 14 16.38 -1.46 9.43
N SER A 15 15.91 -2.71 9.40
CA SER A 15 16.60 -3.88 9.93
C SER A 15 17.07 -4.80 8.81
N CYS A 16 18.16 -5.51 9.04
CA CYS A 16 18.71 -6.46 8.09
C CYS A 16 17.81 -7.70 8.00
N PRO A 17 17.29 -8.08 6.82
CA PRO A 17 16.43 -9.25 6.68
C PRO A 17 17.10 -10.58 7.02
N PHE A 18 18.46 -10.61 7.09
CA PHE A 18 19.22 -11.83 7.39
C PHE A 18 19.61 -11.98 8.87
N CYS A 19 19.82 -10.86 9.59
CA CYS A 19 20.31 -10.92 10.96
C CYS A 19 19.67 -9.91 11.91
N GLN A 20 18.65 -9.19 11.46
CA GLN A 20 17.85 -8.21 12.20
C GLN A 20 18.63 -7.03 12.81
N GLN A 21 19.95 -6.95 12.56
CA GLN A 21 20.74 -5.79 12.97
C GLN A 21 20.34 -4.54 12.19
N ALA A 22 20.43 -3.37 12.81
CA ALA A 22 20.15 -2.09 12.15
C ALA A 22 20.97 -1.93 10.86
N LEU A 23 20.33 -1.36 9.84
CA LEU A 23 20.96 -0.99 8.58
C LEU A 23 21.28 0.51 8.58
N PHE A 24 22.44 0.87 8.06
CA PHE A 24 22.85 2.28 7.87
C PHE A 24 23.32 2.52 6.46
N LEU A 25 23.11 3.74 6.00
CA LEU A 25 23.59 4.19 4.71
C LEU A 25 25.15 4.26 4.73
N SER A 26 25.76 3.53 3.82
CA SER A 26 27.21 3.53 3.58
C SER A 26 27.43 3.57 2.07
N GLU A 27 27.96 4.69 1.57
CA GLU A 27 28.14 4.96 0.14
C GLU A 27 26.83 4.84 -0.65
N ASN A 28 26.65 3.82 -1.46
CA ASN A 28 25.46 3.56 -2.28
C ASN A 28 24.64 2.35 -1.79
N SER A 29 24.84 1.91 -0.55
CA SER A 29 24.22 0.69 -0.01
C SER A 29 23.75 0.90 1.42
N LEU A 30 22.77 0.13 1.84
CA LEU A 30 22.46 -0.07 3.26
C LEU A 30 23.27 -1.27 3.76
N LYS A 31 24.00 -1.11 4.87
CA LYS A 31 24.87 -2.15 5.45
C LYS A 31 24.57 -2.35 6.92
N CYS A 32 24.70 -3.59 7.41
CA CYS A 32 24.66 -3.90 8.84
C CYS A 32 26.06 -4.21 9.41
N LYS A 33 26.15 -4.30 10.73
CA LYS A 33 27.42 -4.64 11.42
C LYS A 33 27.95 -6.01 11.02
N ASN A 34 27.09 -6.96 10.64
CA ASN A 34 27.46 -8.29 10.18
C ASN A 34 27.86 -8.33 8.70
N LYS A 35 28.14 -7.17 8.09
CA LYS A 35 28.61 -7.01 6.71
C LYS A 35 27.61 -7.40 5.61
N HIS A 36 26.34 -7.65 5.91
CA HIS A 36 25.31 -7.75 4.87
C HIS A 36 25.14 -6.38 4.20
N SER A 37 25.03 -6.35 2.88
CA SER A 37 24.97 -5.13 2.08
C SER A 37 23.86 -5.22 1.04
N PHE A 38 23.08 -4.14 0.92
CA PHE A 38 21.94 -4.01 0.01
C PHE A 38 22.09 -2.72 -0.80
N ASP A 39 22.31 -2.87 -2.09
CA ASP A 39 22.58 -1.73 -2.98
C ASP A 39 21.31 -0.90 -3.24
N LEU A 40 21.47 0.42 -3.22
CA LEU A 40 20.43 1.34 -3.64
C LEU A 40 20.31 1.35 -5.15
N ALA A 41 19.12 1.02 -5.65
CA ALA A 41 18.82 1.01 -7.07
C ALA A 41 18.90 2.42 -7.70
N LYS A 42 18.98 2.47 -9.03
CA LYS A 42 19.11 3.73 -9.79
C LYS A 42 18.04 4.76 -9.43
N PHE A 43 16.80 4.32 -9.21
CA PHE A 43 15.65 5.20 -8.94
C PHE A 43 15.46 5.54 -7.45
N GLY A 44 16.34 5.05 -6.56
CA GLY A 44 16.28 5.37 -5.14
C GLY A 44 15.31 4.49 -4.35
N TYR A 45 15.42 3.18 -4.53
CA TYR A 45 14.81 2.18 -3.65
C TYR A 45 15.86 1.13 -3.28
N VAL A 46 15.56 0.32 -2.27
CA VAL A 46 16.40 -0.82 -1.86
C VAL A 46 15.59 -2.11 -1.90
N ASN A 47 16.23 -3.23 -2.27
CA ASN A 47 15.60 -4.56 -2.19
C ASN A 47 16.05 -5.24 -0.88
N LEU A 48 15.12 -5.37 0.06
CA LEU A 48 15.31 -6.04 1.35
C LEU A 48 14.61 -7.41 1.42
N ALA A 49 14.06 -7.90 0.29
CA ALA A 49 13.50 -9.24 0.15
C ALA A 49 14.15 -10.01 -1.02
N PRO A 50 15.50 -10.14 -1.07
CA PRO A 50 16.19 -10.64 -2.26
C PRO A 50 15.96 -12.14 -2.53
N GLN A 51 15.49 -12.90 -1.53
CA GLN A 51 15.25 -14.35 -1.65
C GLN A 51 13.81 -14.70 -1.98
N VAL A 52 12.90 -13.73 -1.95
CA VAL A 52 11.48 -13.97 -2.19
C VAL A 52 11.22 -14.01 -3.70
N LYS A 53 10.55 -15.07 -4.16
CA LYS A 53 10.13 -15.17 -5.55
C LYS A 53 9.05 -14.13 -5.83
N GLN A 54 9.24 -13.37 -6.92
CA GLN A 54 8.23 -12.44 -7.39
C GLN A 54 6.99 -13.22 -7.88
N SER A 55 5.80 -12.78 -7.49
CA SER A 55 4.55 -13.32 -8.05
C SER A 55 4.46 -12.96 -9.53
N LYS A 56 3.87 -13.87 -10.34
CA LYS A 56 3.56 -13.60 -11.74
C LYS A 56 2.17 -13.01 -11.93
N ASP A 57 1.35 -12.96 -10.88
CA ASP A 57 -0.05 -12.56 -10.93
C ASP A 57 -0.22 -11.05 -11.14
N TYR A 58 0.79 -10.27 -10.75
CA TYR A 58 0.84 -8.82 -10.93
C TYR A 58 2.02 -8.46 -11.81
N ASP A 59 1.75 -8.25 -13.08
CA ASP A 59 2.74 -7.77 -14.02
C ASP A 59 2.82 -6.23 -14.05
N LYS A 60 3.78 -5.72 -14.81
CA LYS A 60 3.98 -4.27 -14.96
C LYS A 60 2.75 -3.57 -15.54
N SER A 61 1.98 -4.23 -16.41
CA SER A 61 0.80 -3.63 -17.04
C SER A 61 -0.31 -3.41 -16.03
N ASN A 62 -0.52 -4.33 -15.11
CA ASN A 62 -1.50 -4.20 -14.03
C ASN A 62 -1.20 -2.98 -13.15
N PHE A 63 0.07 -2.76 -12.78
CA PHE A 63 0.47 -1.58 -12.02
C PHE A 63 0.33 -0.27 -12.82
N GLN A 64 0.57 -0.30 -14.14
CA GLN A 64 0.37 0.88 -14.98
C GLN A 64 -1.11 1.24 -15.12
N ASN A 65 -1.99 0.26 -15.32
CA ASN A 65 -3.44 0.45 -15.35
C ASN A 65 -3.95 0.98 -14.00
N ARG A 66 -3.46 0.40 -12.88
CA ARG A 66 -3.78 0.88 -11.54
C ARG A 66 -3.33 2.32 -11.34
N GLN A 67 -2.12 2.67 -11.74
CA GLN A 67 -1.61 4.04 -11.67
C GLN A 67 -2.52 5.00 -12.45
N LEU A 68 -2.96 4.63 -13.66
CA LEU A 68 -3.87 5.45 -14.46
C LEU A 68 -5.16 5.77 -13.69
N ILE A 69 -5.81 4.76 -13.10
CA ILE A 69 -7.08 4.92 -12.37
C ILE A 69 -6.88 5.74 -11.08
N LEU A 70 -5.79 5.49 -10.35
CA LEU A 70 -5.49 6.23 -9.13
C LEU A 70 -5.19 7.71 -9.43
N GLU A 71 -4.36 8.00 -10.44
CA GLU A 71 -4.02 9.37 -10.85
C GLU A 71 -5.21 10.10 -11.52
N ALA A 72 -6.16 9.38 -12.11
CA ALA A 72 -7.43 9.94 -12.59
C ALA A 72 -8.39 10.36 -11.45
N GLY A 73 -8.05 10.07 -10.19
CA GLY A 73 -8.76 10.56 -9.02
C GLY A 73 -9.87 9.66 -8.48
N PHE A 74 -10.05 8.45 -9.03
CA PHE A 74 -11.11 7.53 -8.57
C PHE A 74 -10.97 7.16 -7.08
N TYR A 75 -9.75 7.10 -6.55
CA TYR A 75 -9.46 6.79 -5.16
C TYR A 75 -9.15 8.04 -4.30
N GLN A 76 -9.29 9.23 -4.86
CA GLN A 76 -9.06 10.50 -4.14
C GLN A 76 -9.94 10.66 -2.89
N PRO A 77 -11.22 10.24 -2.85
CA PRO A 77 -12.04 10.32 -1.63
C PRO A 77 -11.44 9.54 -0.45
N ILE A 78 -10.83 8.38 -0.71
CA ILE A 78 -10.13 7.59 0.31
C ILE A 78 -8.86 8.33 0.77
N LEU A 79 -8.05 8.84 -0.16
CA LEU A 79 -6.86 9.63 0.15
C LEU A 79 -7.22 10.86 1.00
N LYS A 80 -8.29 11.57 0.65
CA LYS A 80 -8.77 12.73 1.41
C LYS A 80 -9.12 12.34 2.85
N LYS A 81 -9.84 11.24 3.04
CA LYS A 81 -10.18 10.76 4.39
C LYS A 81 -8.94 10.33 5.18
N LEU A 82 -7.98 9.68 4.56
CA LEU A 82 -6.70 9.33 5.19
C LEU A 82 -5.93 10.59 5.62
N LEU A 83 -5.91 11.64 4.78
CA LEU A 83 -5.30 12.92 5.13
C LEU A 83 -5.98 13.59 6.32
N GLU A 84 -7.31 13.59 6.37
CA GLU A 84 -8.08 14.11 7.52
C GLU A 84 -7.68 13.37 8.81
N ILE A 85 -7.63 12.04 8.78
CA ILE A 85 -7.24 11.21 9.93
C ILE A 85 -5.79 11.53 10.34
N LEU A 86 -4.85 11.47 9.40
CA LEU A 86 -3.42 11.67 9.68
C LEU A 86 -3.08 13.09 10.13
N SER A 87 -3.83 14.11 9.66
CA SER A 87 -3.65 15.51 10.08
C SER A 87 -4.17 15.78 11.49
N SER A 88 -5.08 14.95 12.02
CA SER A 88 -5.53 15.04 13.40
C SER A 88 -4.55 14.42 14.41
N LEU A 89 -3.53 13.69 13.92
CA LEU A 89 -2.49 13.05 14.72
C LEU A 89 -1.25 13.96 14.83
N PRO A 90 -0.32 13.66 15.74
CA PRO A 90 0.92 14.44 15.88
C PRO A 90 1.61 14.67 14.54
N GLN A 91 2.07 15.90 14.30
CA GLN A 91 2.64 16.34 13.01
C GLN A 91 3.85 15.49 12.60
N HIS A 92 4.75 15.20 13.54
CA HIS A 92 5.91 14.33 13.31
C HIS A 92 5.56 12.86 13.59
N GLY A 93 6.28 11.96 12.96
CA GLY A 93 6.19 10.52 13.21
C GLY A 93 6.55 9.68 12.00
N ASN A 94 6.82 8.41 12.27
CA ASN A 94 7.17 7.42 11.27
C ASN A 94 5.91 6.69 10.81
N LEU A 95 5.66 6.69 9.51
CA LEU A 95 4.53 6.02 8.88
C LEU A 95 5.05 4.91 7.95
N LEU A 96 4.47 3.73 8.06
CA LEU A 96 4.75 2.60 7.20
C LEU A 96 3.55 2.31 6.30
N ASP A 97 3.72 2.44 4.98
CA ASP A 97 2.71 2.08 3.97
C ASP A 97 3.02 0.67 3.45
N ILE A 98 2.12 -0.28 3.72
CA ILE A 98 2.28 -1.71 3.48
C ILE A 98 1.53 -2.11 2.21
N GLY A 99 2.21 -2.83 1.30
CA GLY A 99 1.64 -3.19 0.02
C GLY A 99 1.32 -1.96 -0.82
N CYS A 100 2.23 -0.99 -0.81
CA CYS A 100 2.03 0.36 -1.36
C CYS A 100 1.83 0.41 -2.88
N GLY A 101 2.05 -0.72 -3.58
CA GLY A 101 1.96 -0.79 -5.04
C GLY A 101 2.87 0.23 -5.73
N GLU A 102 2.33 0.97 -6.69
CA GLU A 102 3.01 2.05 -7.43
C GLU A 102 3.14 3.37 -6.63
N GLY A 103 2.79 3.34 -5.33
CA GLY A 103 3.09 4.40 -4.37
C GLY A 103 2.17 5.62 -4.41
N TYR A 104 0.96 5.51 -4.94
CA TYR A 104 0.01 6.62 -5.02
C TYR A 104 -0.25 7.27 -3.65
N TYR A 105 -0.61 6.46 -2.63
CA TYR A 105 -0.93 6.99 -1.30
C TYR A 105 0.31 7.60 -0.63
N ALA A 106 1.42 6.87 -0.56
CA ALA A 106 2.64 7.36 0.09
C ALA A 106 3.14 8.67 -0.52
N ARG A 107 3.15 8.81 -1.87
CA ARG A 107 3.57 10.05 -2.54
C ARG A 107 2.66 11.23 -2.20
N ASN A 108 1.34 11.04 -2.30
CA ASN A 108 0.37 12.11 -2.05
C ASN A 108 0.32 12.50 -0.56
N LEU A 109 0.46 11.53 0.34
CA LEU A 109 0.55 11.79 1.78
C LEU A 109 1.83 12.56 2.11
N GLN A 110 2.99 12.17 1.56
CA GLN A 110 4.24 12.87 1.81
C GLN A 110 4.22 14.32 1.32
N ALA A 111 3.57 14.57 0.18
CA ALA A 111 3.43 15.93 -0.35
C ALA A 111 2.63 16.87 0.57
N GLN A 112 1.67 16.35 1.32
CA GLN A 112 0.78 17.11 2.19
C GLN A 112 1.16 17.02 3.68
N LEU A 113 1.98 16.05 4.06
CA LEU A 113 2.45 15.81 5.42
C LEU A 113 4.00 15.75 5.42
N PRO A 114 4.69 16.85 5.09
CA PRO A 114 6.15 16.85 4.87
C PRO A 114 6.98 16.50 6.11
N ASP A 115 6.42 16.66 7.30
CA ASP A 115 7.09 16.38 8.57
C ASP A 115 6.97 14.91 9.01
N LYS A 116 6.21 14.09 8.29
CA LYS A 116 6.18 12.64 8.52
C LYS A 116 7.28 11.95 7.73
N HIS A 117 7.92 10.97 8.37
CA HIS A 117 8.89 10.09 7.69
C HIS A 117 8.14 8.86 7.16
N ILE A 118 7.97 8.78 5.84
CA ILE A 118 7.22 7.69 5.21
C ILE A 118 8.19 6.61 4.71
N TYR A 119 7.96 5.39 5.18
CA TYR A 119 8.54 4.14 4.69
C TYR A 119 7.45 3.42 3.91
N ALA A 120 7.73 2.95 2.70
CA ALA A 120 6.73 2.32 1.88
C ALA A 120 7.30 1.10 1.15
N PHE A 121 6.60 -0.03 1.22
CA PHE A 121 7.06 -1.25 0.60
C PHE A 121 5.97 -2.04 -0.11
N ASP A 122 6.43 -2.81 -1.05
CA ASP A 122 5.66 -3.84 -1.72
C ASP A 122 6.60 -5.04 -1.98
N LEU A 123 6.02 -6.22 -2.14
CA LEU A 123 6.79 -7.40 -2.52
C LEU A 123 7.24 -7.33 -3.98
N SER A 124 6.44 -6.68 -4.85
CA SER A 124 6.75 -6.50 -6.26
C SER A 124 7.85 -5.45 -6.46
N LYS A 125 8.99 -5.89 -6.99
CA LYS A 125 10.07 -5.00 -7.40
C LYS A 125 9.63 -4.01 -8.48
N GLU A 126 8.73 -4.41 -9.36
CA GLU A 126 8.25 -3.58 -10.47
C GLU A 126 7.39 -2.43 -9.97
N SER A 127 6.49 -2.69 -9.02
CA SER A 127 5.68 -1.65 -8.39
C SER A 127 6.55 -0.63 -7.65
N ILE A 128 7.51 -1.07 -6.84
CA ILE A 128 8.44 -0.19 -6.12
C ILE A 128 9.31 0.63 -7.09
N GLN A 129 9.71 0.05 -8.23
CA GLN A 129 10.42 0.81 -9.25
C GLN A 129 9.55 1.91 -9.86
N LEU A 130 8.26 1.65 -10.11
CA LEU A 130 7.30 2.66 -10.58
C LEU A 130 7.10 3.75 -9.52
N ALA A 131 6.86 3.36 -8.27
CA ALA A 131 6.71 4.28 -7.13
C ALA A 131 7.91 5.23 -7.00
N ALA A 132 9.12 4.67 -6.97
CA ALA A 132 10.35 5.45 -6.84
C ALA A 132 10.62 6.39 -8.04
N LYS A 133 10.22 5.99 -9.26
CA LYS A 133 10.31 6.84 -10.46
C LYS A 133 9.32 8.00 -10.43
N SER A 134 8.11 7.76 -9.95
CA SER A 134 7.03 8.75 -9.92
C SER A 134 7.15 9.71 -8.72
N ASP A 135 8.00 9.38 -7.73
CA ASP A 135 8.22 10.23 -6.55
C ASP A 135 9.29 11.28 -6.80
N HIS A 136 8.87 12.53 -6.92
CA HIS A 136 9.73 13.70 -7.10
C HIS A 136 10.12 14.39 -5.78
N SER A 137 9.50 14.02 -4.65
CA SER A 137 9.80 14.58 -3.32
C SER A 137 11.20 14.19 -2.83
N LEU A 138 11.66 13.01 -3.21
CA LEU A 138 12.90 12.38 -2.75
C LEU A 138 12.95 12.18 -1.22
N THR A 139 11.80 12.01 -0.58
CA THR A 139 11.69 11.87 0.89
C THR A 139 11.11 10.53 1.33
N VAL A 140 10.29 9.87 0.50
CA VAL A 140 9.75 8.55 0.82
C VAL A 140 10.84 7.48 0.72
N ASN A 141 10.95 6.63 1.73
CA ASN A 141 11.89 5.51 1.80
C ASN A 141 11.28 4.26 1.14
N TRP A 142 11.49 4.11 -0.18
CA TRP A 142 10.97 3.00 -0.96
C TRP A 142 11.81 1.73 -0.79
N PHE A 143 11.17 0.59 -0.54
CA PHE A 143 11.86 -0.68 -0.49
C PHE A 143 11.01 -1.86 -0.96
N VAL A 144 11.66 -2.89 -1.50
CA VAL A 144 11.04 -4.19 -1.70
C VAL A 144 11.14 -4.93 -0.37
N GLY A 145 10.01 -5.39 0.15
CA GLY A 145 9.92 -6.04 1.45
C GLY A 145 8.91 -7.19 1.45
N ASP A 146 9.07 -8.11 2.38
CA ASP A 146 8.15 -9.20 2.61
C ASP A 146 7.30 -8.92 3.86
N LEU A 147 5.99 -9.03 3.71
CA LEU A 147 5.02 -8.87 4.80
C LEU A 147 5.20 -9.93 5.89
N ALA A 148 5.77 -11.10 5.55
CA ALA A 148 6.05 -12.15 6.53
C ALA A 148 7.17 -11.77 7.50
N HIS A 149 8.10 -10.89 7.06
CA HIS A 149 9.25 -10.43 7.85
C HIS A 149 9.60 -8.99 7.43
N ILE A 150 8.87 -8.03 7.95
CA ILE A 150 9.03 -6.61 7.60
C ILE A 150 10.43 -6.14 8.06
N PRO A 151 11.30 -5.67 7.14
CA PRO A 151 12.67 -5.27 7.46
C PRO A 151 12.75 -3.88 8.12
N ILE A 152 11.96 -3.69 9.16
CA ILE A 152 11.87 -2.49 10.00
C ILE A 152 12.11 -2.90 11.45
N GLN A 153 12.77 -2.03 12.21
CA GLN A 153 13.08 -2.26 13.62
C GLN A 153 11.81 -2.34 14.47
N ASP A 154 11.87 -3.10 15.56
CA ASP A 154 10.78 -3.24 16.52
C ASP A 154 10.42 -1.89 17.15
N ALA A 155 9.14 -1.70 17.45
CA ALA A 155 8.59 -0.55 18.17
C ALA A 155 9.08 0.80 17.62
N SER A 156 9.17 0.95 16.29
CA SER A 156 9.75 2.12 15.63
C SER A 156 8.75 2.93 14.79
N MET A 157 7.60 2.36 14.45
CA MET A 157 6.57 3.02 13.66
C MET A 157 5.48 3.62 14.56
N ASP A 158 5.08 4.85 14.26
CA ASP A 158 3.93 5.49 14.92
C ASP A 158 2.62 5.06 14.30
N MET A 159 2.64 4.85 12.99
CA MET A 159 1.46 4.54 12.19
C MET A 159 1.80 3.51 11.12
N ILE A 160 0.83 2.63 10.87
CA ILE A 160 0.82 1.73 9.71
C ILE A 160 -0.41 2.05 8.86
N LEU A 161 -0.21 2.12 7.55
CA LEU A 161 -1.27 2.07 6.56
C LEU A 161 -1.27 0.70 5.89
N ASP A 162 -2.43 0.07 5.85
CA ASP A 162 -2.68 -1.19 5.15
C ASP A 162 -3.92 -0.97 4.26
N ILE A 163 -3.68 -0.63 2.97
CA ILE A 163 -4.72 -0.20 2.04
C ILE A 163 -4.94 -1.27 0.98
N PHE A 164 -6.07 -1.98 1.06
CA PHE A 164 -6.44 -3.07 0.15
C PHE A 164 -5.38 -4.17 0.04
N SER A 165 -4.64 -4.39 1.12
CA SER A 165 -3.50 -5.31 1.20
C SER A 165 -3.74 -6.40 2.24
N PRO A 166 -3.09 -7.58 2.12
CA PRO A 166 -3.09 -8.59 3.17
C PRO A 166 -2.52 -8.06 4.48
N ALA A 167 -2.93 -8.64 5.61
CA ALA A 167 -2.41 -8.29 6.92
C ALA A 167 -1.55 -9.39 7.53
N ASN A 168 -0.50 -8.99 8.25
CA ASN A 168 0.23 -9.81 9.19
C ASN A 168 0.27 -9.06 10.53
N TYR A 169 -0.74 -9.27 11.37
CA TYR A 169 -0.90 -8.51 12.60
C TYR A 169 0.22 -8.73 13.61
N GLN A 170 0.91 -9.87 13.60
CA GLN A 170 2.08 -10.10 14.43
C GLN A 170 3.23 -9.16 14.06
N GLU A 171 3.51 -9.03 12.76
CA GLU A 171 4.52 -8.10 12.27
C GLU A 171 4.10 -6.64 12.48
N PHE A 172 2.81 -6.32 12.33
CA PHE A 172 2.29 -4.98 12.59
C PHE A 172 2.49 -4.59 14.06
N GLN A 173 2.14 -5.47 15.00
CA GLN A 173 2.36 -5.28 16.43
C GLN A 173 3.84 -5.16 16.77
N ARG A 174 4.72 -5.95 16.12
CA ARG A 174 6.16 -5.89 16.34
C ARG A 174 6.75 -4.53 15.95
N VAL A 175 6.40 -4.00 14.77
CA VAL A 175 7.00 -2.75 14.28
C VAL A 175 6.34 -1.50 14.85
N LEU A 176 5.08 -1.55 15.27
CA LEU A 176 4.41 -0.44 15.93
C LEU A 176 4.99 -0.19 17.32
N ARG A 177 5.19 1.07 17.65
CA ARG A 177 5.50 1.47 19.01
C ARG A 177 4.24 1.39 19.91
N LYS A 178 4.45 1.38 21.20
CA LYS A 178 3.35 1.49 22.16
C LYS A 178 2.46 2.68 21.82
N ASN A 179 1.15 2.46 21.77
CA ASN A 179 0.13 3.42 21.34
C ASN A 179 0.21 3.81 19.84
N GLY A 180 0.98 3.11 19.04
CA GLY A 180 0.96 3.27 17.58
C GLY A 180 -0.38 2.85 16.97
N LEU A 181 -0.72 3.38 15.80
CA LEU A 181 -2.00 3.18 15.14
C LEU A 181 -1.86 2.34 13.88
N LEU A 182 -2.77 1.40 13.70
CA LEU A 182 -3.01 0.72 12.44
C LEU A 182 -4.24 1.35 11.76
N ILE A 183 -4.05 1.86 10.54
CA ILE A 183 -5.14 2.36 9.70
C ILE A 183 -5.30 1.36 8.55
N LYS A 184 -6.38 0.57 8.60
CA LYS A 184 -6.69 -0.45 7.59
C LYS A 184 -7.85 0.00 6.72
N VAL A 185 -7.63 -0.04 5.42
CA VAL A 185 -8.67 0.26 4.41
C VAL A 185 -9.06 -1.04 3.72
N ILE A 186 -10.33 -1.38 3.82
CA ILE A 186 -10.92 -2.58 3.19
C ILE A 186 -12.04 -2.17 2.25
N PRO A 187 -12.27 -2.90 1.15
CA PRO A 187 -13.40 -2.61 0.29
C PRO A 187 -14.72 -2.81 1.06
N SER A 188 -15.72 -2.00 0.78
CA SER A 188 -17.07 -2.20 1.31
C SER A 188 -17.93 -3.05 0.35
N SER A 189 -19.16 -3.37 0.76
CA SER A 189 -20.09 -4.13 -0.10
C SER A 189 -20.43 -3.40 -1.40
N GLN A 190 -20.33 -2.09 -1.43
CA GLN A 190 -20.61 -1.27 -2.61
C GLN A 190 -19.39 -1.11 -3.54
N HIS A 191 -18.19 -1.53 -3.10
CA HIS A 191 -16.97 -1.36 -3.91
C HIS A 191 -17.06 -2.16 -5.22
N LEU A 192 -16.94 -1.47 -6.37
CA LEU A 192 -17.03 -2.05 -7.71
C LEU A 192 -18.34 -2.87 -7.91
N GLN A 193 -19.44 -2.44 -7.30
CA GLN A 193 -20.70 -3.17 -7.35
C GLN A 193 -21.24 -3.33 -8.78
N GLU A 194 -20.95 -2.39 -9.68
CA GLU A 194 -21.38 -2.42 -11.07
C GLU A 194 -20.65 -3.56 -11.81
N ILE A 195 -19.34 -3.68 -11.65
CA ILE A 195 -18.55 -4.81 -12.19
C ILE A 195 -19.07 -6.12 -11.60
N ARG A 196 -19.24 -6.20 -10.28
CA ARG A 196 -19.74 -7.42 -9.62
C ARG A 196 -21.13 -7.82 -10.11
N GLY A 197 -21.99 -6.84 -10.40
CA GLY A 197 -23.31 -7.10 -10.97
C GLY A 197 -23.23 -7.72 -12.37
N ILE A 198 -22.35 -7.21 -13.23
CA ILE A 198 -22.17 -7.72 -14.60
C ILE A 198 -21.60 -9.14 -14.60
N VAL A 199 -20.65 -9.46 -13.70
CA VAL A 199 -20.00 -10.79 -13.64
C VAL A 199 -20.58 -11.69 -12.56
N ALA A 200 -21.77 -11.43 -12.03
CA ALA A 200 -22.33 -12.13 -10.88
C ALA A 200 -22.39 -13.66 -11.07
N GLU A 201 -22.71 -14.13 -12.28
CA GLU A 201 -22.80 -15.55 -12.60
C GLU A 201 -21.45 -16.26 -12.64
N GLN A 202 -20.34 -15.52 -12.86
CA GLN A 202 -18.98 -16.04 -12.91
C GLN A 202 -18.29 -16.03 -11.55
N LEU A 203 -18.86 -15.31 -10.55
CA LEU A 203 -18.29 -15.22 -9.22
C LEU A 203 -18.64 -16.43 -8.36
N THR A 204 -17.65 -17.04 -7.75
CA THR A 204 -17.85 -18.14 -6.78
C THR A 204 -18.49 -17.68 -5.48
N ASN A 205 -18.42 -16.40 -5.16
CA ASN A 205 -18.98 -15.81 -3.95
C ASN A 205 -19.65 -14.47 -4.27
N THR A 206 -20.97 -14.44 -4.25
CA THR A 206 -21.78 -13.25 -4.55
C THR A 206 -22.03 -12.38 -3.32
N ASN A 207 -21.91 -12.93 -2.11
CA ASN A 207 -22.13 -12.21 -0.86
C ASN A 207 -20.79 -11.70 -0.30
N TYR A 208 -20.47 -10.45 -0.62
CA TYR A 208 -19.31 -9.78 -0.02
C TYR A 208 -19.61 -9.38 1.43
N SER A 209 -18.76 -9.83 2.36
CA SER A 209 -18.84 -9.46 3.77
C SER A 209 -17.44 -9.17 4.33
N ASN A 210 -17.33 -8.09 5.08
CA ASN A 210 -16.12 -7.71 5.80
C ASN A 210 -16.00 -8.34 7.20
N HIS A 211 -17.01 -9.12 7.62
CA HIS A 211 -17.12 -9.61 9.01
C HIS A 211 -15.83 -10.32 9.47
N LYS A 212 -15.35 -11.31 8.72
CA LYS A 212 -14.13 -12.05 9.06
C LYS A 212 -12.87 -11.16 9.10
N ILE A 213 -12.81 -10.13 8.24
CA ILE A 213 -11.66 -9.22 8.23
C ILE A 213 -11.68 -8.33 9.47
N ILE A 214 -12.87 -7.87 9.87
CA ILE A 214 -13.06 -7.03 11.06
C ILE A 214 -12.81 -7.86 12.33
N GLU A 215 -13.37 -9.06 12.45
CA GLU A 215 -13.10 -9.98 13.57
C GLU A 215 -11.60 -10.23 13.73
N HIS A 216 -10.90 -10.60 12.66
CA HIS A 216 -9.45 -10.83 12.70
C HIS A 216 -8.66 -9.56 13.04
N PHE A 217 -9.15 -8.36 12.65
CA PHE A 217 -8.56 -7.10 13.09
C PHE A 217 -8.73 -6.89 14.60
N GLU A 218 -9.94 -7.17 15.14
CA GLU A 218 -10.29 -6.99 16.54
C GLU A 218 -9.58 -7.97 17.49
N GLU A 219 -9.06 -9.11 16.96
CA GLU A 219 -8.21 -10.03 17.73
C GLU A 219 -6.86 -9.40 18.12
N ALA A 220 -6.37 -8.42 17.33
CA ALA A 220 -5.04 -7.82 17.51
C ALA A 220 -5.05 -6.32 17.85
N PHE A 221 -6.13 -5.62 17.51
CA PHE A 221 -6.26 -4.17 17.64
C PHE A 221 -7.65 -3.78 18.14
N THR A 222 -7.70 -2.86 19.11
CA THR A 222 -8.96 -2.21 19.49
C THR A 222 -9.34 -1.15 18.47
N ILE A 223 -10.52 -1.26 17.85
CA ILE A 223 -11.02 -0.24 16.92
C ILE A 223 -11.36 1.02 17.71
N THR A 224 -10.66 2.11 17.44
CA THR A 224 -10.92 3.43 18.05
C THR A 224 -11.85 4.28 17.19
N ASN A 225 -11.75 4.15 15.88
CA ASN A 225 -12.60 4.86 14.92
C ASN A 225 -12.86 4.00 13.69
N SER A 226 -14.00 4.23 13.05
CA SER A 226 -14.36 3.62 11.77
C SER A 226 -15.04 4.65 10.87
N TYR A 227 -14.69 4.65 9.58
CA TYR A 227 -15.24 5.56 8.59
C TYR A 227 -15.65 4.80 7.34
N ASP A 228 -16.76 5.20 6.73
CA ASP A 228 -17.19 4.71 5.43
C ASP A 228 -16.97 5.81 4.38
N VAL A 229 -16.40 5.43 3.24
CA VAL A 229 -16.19 6.29 2.08
C VAL A 229 -16.81 5.62 0.88
N ALA A 230 -17.67 6.32 0.15
CA ALA A 230 -18.26 5.83 -1.09
C ALA A 230 -18.44 7.00 -2.06
N THR A 231 -18.05 6.80 -3.31
CA THR A 231 -18.22 7.78 -4.39
C THR A 231 -18.39 7.05 -5.71
N THR A 232 -19.35 7.48 -6.51
CA THR A 232 -19.58 6.96 -7.86
C THR A 232 -19.00 7.94 -8.89
N PHE A 233 -18.31 7.41 -9.89
CA PHE A 233 -17.66 8.16 -10.96
C PHE A 233 -18.14 7.65 -12.31
N SER A 234 -18.36 8.56 -13.26
CA SER A 234 -18.59 8.19 -14.65
C SER A 234 -17.25 7.81 -15.33
N LEU A 235 -17.28 6.76 -16.13
CA LEU A 235 -16.11 6.16 -16.78
C LEU A 235 -15.98 6.64 -18.23
N ARG A 236 -14.78 7.06 -18.60
CA ARG A 236 -14.35 7.16 -20.00
C ARG A 236 -13.85 5.79 -20.49
N GLU A 237 -13.87 5.56 -21.79
CA GLU A 237 -13.48 4.24 -22.38
C GLU A 237 -12.07 3.78 -21.98
N ASN A 238 -11.09 4.69 -21.96
CA ASN A 238 -9.73 4.36 -21.55
C ASN A 238 -9.63 4.02 -20.05
N GLU A 239 -10.45 4.65 -19.22
CA GLU A 239 -10.53 4.37 -17.78
C GLU A 239 -11.23 3.04 -17.52
N LYS A 240 -12.30 2.74 -18.29
CA LYS A 240 -13.01 1.46 -18.25
C LYS A 240 -12.02 0.32 -18.56
N ALA A 241 -11.28 0.40 -19.67
CA ALA A 241 -10.30 -0.60 -20.05
C ALA A 241 -9.23 -0.80 -18.96
N ALA A 242 -8.66 0.29 -18.42
CA ALA A 242 -7.65 0.21 -17.36
C ALA A 242 -8.22 -0.40 -16.07
N LEU A 243 -9.45 -0.04 -15.68
CA LEU A 243 -10.12 -0.55 -14.50
C LEU A 243 -10.37 -2.06 -14.58
N LEU A 244 -10.83 -2.56 -15.73
CA LEU A 244 -11.06 -3.99 -15.95
C LEU A 244 -9.76 -4.80 -15.84
N HIS A 245 -8.67 -4.31 -16.43
CA HIS A 245 -7.38 -5.01 -16.39
C HIS A 245 -6.66 -4.94 -15.04
N MET A 246 -6.92 -3.91 -14.21
CA MET A 246 -6.28 -3.79 -12.92
C MET A 246 -7.01 -4.51 -11.77
N THR A 247 -8.26 -4.91 -12.00
CA THR A 247 -9.17 -5.38 -10.94
C THR A 247 -8.94 -6.87 -10.63
N PRO A 248 -8.44 -7.24 -9.42
CA PRO A 248 -8.15 -8.64 -9.08
C PRO A 248 -9.37 -9.56 -9.19
N LEU A 249 -10.56 -9.03 -8.96
CA LEU A 249 -11.83 -9.75 -9.13
C LEU A 249 -11.97 -10.40 -10.50
N LEU A 250 -11.35 -9.84 -11.54
CA LEU A 250 -11.47 -10.26 -12.93
C LEU A 250 -10.30 -11.13 -13.43
N PHE A 251 -9.27 -11.38 -12.61
CA PHE A 251 -8.07 -12.08 -13.08
C PHE A 251 -8.31 -13.51 -13.58
N ASN A 252 -9.39 -14.17 -13.12
CA ASN A 252 -9.77 -15.51 -13.56
C ASN A 252 -11.00 -15.50 -14.49
N ILE A 253 -11.39 -14.33 -15.00
CA ILE A 253 -12.55 -14.14 -15.87
C ILE A 253 -12.05 -13.70 -17.25
N ASP A 254 -12.59 -14.31 -18.30
CA ASP A 254 -12.31 -13.91 -19.69
C ASP A 254 -13.12 -12.65 -20.02
N ILE A 255 -12.52 -11.49 -19.76
CA ILE A 255 -13.16 -10.18 -19.91
C ILE A 255 -13.57 -9.85 -21.34
N GLU A 256 -12.91 -10.47 -22.33
CA GLU A 256 -13.23 -10.27 -23.76
C GLU A 256 -14.57 -10.89 -24.17
N LYS A 257 -15.09 -11.84 -23.39
CA LYS A 257 -16.40 -12.49 -23.63
C LYS A 257 -17.58 -11.80 -22.96
N ILE A 258 -17.34 -10.72 -22.23
CA ILE A 258 -18.36 -10.03 -21.45
C ILE A 258 -18.76 -8.73 -22.18
N ASP A 259 -20.05 -8.46 -22.23
CA ASP A 259 -20.56 -7.17 -22.68
C ASP A 259 -20.40 -6.12 -21.57
N TRP A 260 -19.42 -5.24 -21.74
CA TRP A 260 -19.14 -4.13 -20.83
C TRP A 260 -19.86 -2.82 -21.20
N SER A 261 -20.74 -2.83 -22.22
CA SER A 261 -21.49 -1.64 -22.64
C SER A 261 -22.35 -1.03 -21.51
N PRO A 262 -22.92 -1.82 -20.56
CA PRO A 262 -23.68 -1.26 -19.45
C PRO A 262 -22.81 -0.58 -18.38
N LEU A 263 -21.48 -0.79 -18.38
CA LEU A 263 -20.56 -0.19 -17.41
C LEU A 263 -20.25 1.25 -17.81
N THR A 264 -21.08 2.20 -17.37
CA THR A 264 -20.93 3.65 -17.58
C THR A 264 -20.37 4.37 -16.36
N ASP A 265 -20.64 3.82 -15.20
CA ASP A 265 -20.25 4.39 -13.90
C ASP A 265 -19.60 3.32 -13.04
N ILE A 266 -18.82 3.75 -12.05
CA ILE A 266 -18.16 2.85 -11.09
C ILE A 266 -18.18 3.43 -9.68
N THR A 267 -18.57 2.62 -8.71
CA THR A 267 -18.54 2.97 -7.30
C THR A 267 -17.25 2.50 -6.64
N ILE A 268 -16.48 3.46 -6.14
CA ILE A 268 -15.33 3.21 -5.28
C ILE A 268 -15.78 3.41 -3.83
N ALA A 269 -15.76 2.33 -3.06
CA ALA A 269 -16.28 2.36 -1.70
C ALA A 269 -15.40 1.54 -0.74
N ALA A 270 -15.09 2.11 0.42
CA ALA A 270 -14.19 1.49 1.39
C ALA A 270 -14.66 1.75 2.82
N LYS A 271 -14.33 0.84 3.70
CA LYS A 271 -14.36 1.04 5.14
C LYS A 271 -12.93 1.25 5.64
N ILE A 272 -12.72 2.29 6.43
CA ILE A 272 -11.44 2.61 7.06
C ILE A 272 -11.56 2.31 8.54
N LEU A 273 -10.73 1.41 9.05
CA LEU A 273 -10.64 1.07 10.46
C LEU A 273 -9.37 1.73 11.03
N VAL A 274 -9.50 2.41 12.14
CA VAL A 274 -8.38 2.93 12.92
C VAL A 274 -8.32 2.12 14.22
N GLY A 275 -7.22 1.42 14.42
CA GLY A 275 -7.04 0.57 15.59
C GLY A 275 -5.77 0.87 16.34
N GLN A 276 -5.84 0.67 17.65
CA GLN A 276 -4.70 0.74 18.57
C GLN A 276 -4.39 -0.66 19.08
N GLN A 277 -3.10 -0.97 19.23
CA GLN A 277 -2.66 -2.27 19.74
C GLN A 277 -3.25 -2.56 21.12
N ILE A 278 -3.76 -3.79 21.29
CA ILE A 278 -4.31 -4.29 22.57
C ILE A 278 -3.18 -4.44 23.60
#